data_efe6d78a987676093538453ba3829355
#
_entry.id   efe6d78a987676093538453ba3829355
#
_cell.length_a   1.000
_cell.length_b   1.000
_cell.length_c   1.000
_cell.angle_alpha   90.00
_cell.angle_beta   90.00
_cell.angle_gamma   90.00
#
_symmetry.space_group_name_H-M   'P 1'
#
loop_
_entity.id
_entity.type
_entity.pdbx_description
1 polymer ?
#
loop_
_entity_poly.entity_id
_entity_poly.type
_entity_poly.pdbx_seq_one_letter_code
_entity_poly.pdbx_strand_id
1 'polypeptide(L)'
;MGPGTGLRQVAISRYSLGFYPSSIIALLNVIEQLGWASVSCITGGLALSAVSNGHVSIAVGVVIVACVSLLFSFVGLRGVLLYEKYAWILFFIIFMIIYGEAAHRANLADPPSVKGLTRSGQVLSLFSVVYGSSASWSSIVSDFYVHYPVNTPKIKVFLYTTLGITIPTCIGMLLGACIASALSENPEWAAAYEGGMGEVLKAIIYPTGFAKFLLVLLVLSGSMSRVFCI
;
A
#
# COMPACT_ATOMS: atom_id res chain seq x y z
N MET A 1 16.11 -3.87 16.88
CA MET A 1 15.90 -4.12 18.32
C MET A 1 15.12 -5.43 18.56
N GLY A 2 14.05 -5.74 17.81
CA GLY A 2 13.21 -6.93 18.01
C GLY A 2 13.95 -8.25 18.30
N PRO A 3 14.87 -8.72 17.43
CA PRO A 3 15.57 -10.00 17.66
C PRO A 3 16.43 -10.02 18.91
N GLY A 4 17.07 -8.88 19.22
CA GLY A 4 18.00 -8.80 20.37
C GLY A 4 17.34 -8.61 21.72
N THR A 5 16.09 -8.12 21.76
CA THR A 5 15.35 -7.85 23.00
C THR A 5 14.20 -8.83 23.22
N GLY A 6 13.72 -9.49 22.16
CA GLY A 6 12.51 -10.30 22.20
C GLY A 6 11.23 -9.51 22.50
N LEU A 7 11.27 -8.17 22.36
CA LEU A 7 10.18 -7.28 22.73
C LEU A 7 9.56 -6.63 21.48
N ARG A 8 8.25 -6.37 21.55
CA ARG A 8 7.51 -5.60 20.54
C ARG A 8 7.86 -4.12 20.63
N GLN A 9 7.63 -3.36 19.54
CA GLN A 9 8.01 -1.96 19.42
C GLN A 9 7.48 -1.09 20.56
N VAL A 10 6.20 -1.18 20.89
CA VAL A 10 5.59 -0.42 21.98
C VAL A 10 6.16 -0.82 23.34
N ALA A 11 6.48 -2.11 23.55
CA ALA A 11 7.10 -2.56 24.79
C ALA A 11 8.52 -1.99 24.96
N ILE A 12 9.30 -1.91 23.86
CA ILE A 12 10.63 -1.30 23.87
C ILE A 12 10.56 0.19 24.20
N SER A 13 9.57 0.91 23.67
CA SER A 13 9.43 2.34 23.93
C SER A 13 9.21 2.69 25.39
N ARG A 14 8.67 1.77 26.21
CA ARG A 14 8.52 1.97 27.67
C ARG A 14 9.84 2.12 28.40
N TYR A 15 10.89 1.45 27.92
CA TYR A 15 12.21 1.52 28.54
C TYR A 15 12.94 2.84 28.26
N SER A 16 12.66 3.45 27.09
CA SER A 16 13.30 4.71 26.70
C SER A 16 12.52 5.94 27.11
N LEU A 17 11.19 5.88 27.11
CA LEU A 17 10.30 7.02 27.28
C LEU A 17 9.47 6.98 28.59
N GLY A 18 9.43 5.82 29.25
CA GLY A 18 8.57 5.60 30.41
C GLY A 18 7.13 5.18 30.04
N PHE A 19 6.32 4.93 31.05
CA PHE A 19 4.98 4.35 30.89
C PHE A 19 3.99 5.30 30.19
N TYR A 20 3.85 6.54 30.67
CA TYR A 20 2.85 7.49 30.14
C TYR A 20 3.12 7.93 28.69
N PRO A 21 4.33 8.39 28.32
CA PRO A 21 4.63 8.73 26.93
C PRO A 21 4.50 7.54 25.97
N SER A 22 4.88 6.35 26.41
CA SER A 22 4.73 5.13 25.62
C SER A 22 3.26 4.80 25.33
N SER A 23 2.34 5.09 26.26
CA SER A 23 0.90 4.91 26.06
C SER A 23 0.33 5.88 25.01
N ILE A 24 0.84 7.11 24.96
CA ILE A 24 0.45 8.08 23.92
C ILE A 24 0.94 7.59 22.56
N ILE A 25 2.19 7.10 22.45
CA ILE A 25 2.73 6.55 21.21
C ILE A 25 1.91 5.34 20.75
N ALA A 26 1.51 4.46 21.67
CA ALA A 26 0.65 3.32 21.36
C ALA A 26 -0.70 3.78 20.77
N LEU A 27 -1.32 4.79 21.35
CA LEU A 27 -2.57 5.35 20.84
C LEU A 27 -2.41 5.97 19.45
N LEU A 28 -1.34 6.73 19.23
CA LEU A 28 -1.03 7.32 17.92
C LEU A 28 -0.79 6.23 16.88
N ASN A 29 -0.10 5.15 17.24
CA ASN A 29 0.10 4.01 16.34
C ASN A 29 -1.22 3.34 15.95
N VAL A 30 -2.15 3.16 16.89
CA VAL A 30 -3.49 2.63 16.59
C VAL A 30 -4.22 3.52 15.59
N ILE A 31 -4.22 4.84 15.82
CA ILE A 31 -4.86 5.81 14.91
C ILE A 31 -4.23 5.73 13.51
N GLU A 32 -2.90 5.65 13.44
CA GLU A 32 -2.17 5.51 12.18
C GLU A 32 -2.56 4.23 11.42
N GLN A 33 -2.60 3.08 12.10
CA GLN A 33 -2.98 1.81 11.49
C GLN A 33 -4.44 1.82 11.01
N LEU A 34 -5.37 2.40 11.79
CA LEU A 34 -6.76 2.59 11.37
C LEU A 34 -6.87 3.47 10.12
N GLY A 35 -6.05 4.53 10.03
CA GLY A 35 -5.97 5.38 8.85
C GLY A 35 -5.56 4.59 7.60
N TRP A 36 -4.49 3.81 7.68
CA TRP A 36 -4.03 2.98 6.57
C TRP A 36 -5.01 1.88 6.18
N ALA A 37 -5.67 1.25 7.15
CA ALA A 37 -6.73 0.27 6.89
C ALA A 37 -7.91 0.91 6.14
N SER A 38 -8.31 2.11 6.55
CA SER A 38 -9.39 2.86 5.88
C SER A 38 -9.04 3.18 4.43
N VAL A 39 -7.83 3.66 4.16
CA VAL A 39 -7.35 3.91 2.78
C VAL A 39 -7.37 2.62 1.96
N SER A 40 -6.92 1.51 2.53
CA SER A 40 -6.92 0.21 1.85
C SER A 40 -8.32 -0.31 1.54
N CYS A 41 -9.28 -0.11 2.45
CA CYS A 41 -10.68 -0.46 2.22
C CYS A 41 -11.34 0.42 1.15
N ILE A 42 -11.01 1.73 1.12
CA ILE A 42 -11.53 2.65 0.10
C ILE A 42 -10.98 2.27 -1.28
N THR A 43 -9.68 2.05 -1.40
CA THR A 43 -9.08 1.63 -2.70
C THR A 43 -9.60 0.27 -3.16
N GLY A 44 -9.80 -0.67 -2.23
CA GLY A 44 -10.44 -1.95 -2.52
C GLY A 44 -11.90 -1.80 -2.96
N GLY A 45 -12.65 -0.90 -2.34
CA GLY A 45 -14.03 -0.58 -2.73
C GLY A 45 -14.14 0.05 -4.11
N LEU A 46 -13.22 0.97 -4.47
CA LEU A 46 -13.11 1.55 -5.81
C LEU A 46 -12.82 0.47 -6.86
N ALA A 47 -11.91 -0.45 -6.58
CA ALA A 47 -11.61 -1.55 -7.49
C ALA A 47 -12.80 -2.50 -7.65
N LEU A 48 -13.52 -2.81 -6.57
CA LEU A 48 -14.72 -3.67 -6.62
C LEU A 48 -15.88 -3.00 -7.39
N SER A 49 -16.06 -1.69 -7.24
CA SER A 49 -17.02 -0.92 -8.03
C SER A 49 -16.66 -0.97 -9.52
N ALA A 50 -15.39 -0.80 -9.88
CA ALA A 50 -14.92 -0.89 -11.26
C ALA A 50 -15.12 -2.30 -11.86
N VAL A 51 -14.85 -3.37 -11.10
CA VAL A 51 -15.09 -4.75 -11.53
C VAL A 51 -16.57 -5.01 -11.82
N SER A 52 -17.47 -4.45 -11.00
CA SER A 52 -18.92 -4.61 -11.15
C SER A 52 -19.54 -3.68 -12.21
N ASN A 53 -18.75 -2.85 -12.92
CA ASN A 53 -19.22 -1.80 -13.83
C ASN A 53 -20.18 -0.81 -13.15
N GLY A 54 -19.93 -0.45 -11.90
CA GLY A 54 -20.74 0.49 -11.13
C GLY A 54 -22.01 -0.09 -10.50
N HIS A 55 -22.33 -1.38 -10.71
CA HIS A 55 -23.49 -2.01 -10.06
C HIS A 55 -23.34 -2.08 -8.53
N VAL A 56 -22.12 -2.20 -8.03
CA VAL A 56 -21.81 -2.09 -6.62
C VAL A 56 -21.33 -0.67 -6.34
N SER A 57 -22.05 0.06 -5.50
CA SER A 57 -21.60 1.39 -5.09
C SER A 57 -20.29 1.32 -4.29
N ILE A 58 -19.49 2.37 -4.35
CA ILE A 58 -18.20 2.44 -3.65
C ILE A 58 -18.37 2.14 -2.15
N ALA A 59 -19.41 2.70 -1.52
CA ALA A 59 -19.69 2.50 -0.10
C ALA A 59 -19.94 1.02 0.25
N VAL A 60 -20.75 0.33 -0.57
CA VAL A 60 -20.99 -1.11 -0.41
C VAL A 60 -19.72 -1.90 -0.65
N GLY A 61 -18.93 -1.54 -1.66
CA GLY A 61 -17.63 -2.14 -1.92
C GLY A 61 -16.67 -2.03 -0.73
N VAL A 62 -16.58 -0.86 -0.11
CA VAL A 62 -15.77 -0.62 1.10
C VAL A 62 -16.20 -1.53 2.25
N VAL A 63 -17.51 -1.65 2.50
CA VAL A 63 -18.04 -2.52 3.56
C VAL A 63 -17.72 -3.98 3.28
N ILE A 64 -17.90 -4.44 2.04
CA ILE A 64 -17.57 -5.82 1.66
C ILE A 64 -16.08 -6.10 1.92
N VAL A 65 -15.18 -5.23 1.44
CA VAL A 65 -13.73 -5.40 1.63
C VAL A 65 -13.36 -5.38 3.11
N ALA A 66 -13.95 -4.50 3.91
CA ALA A 66 -13.70 -4.42 5.34
C ALA A 66 -14.17 -5.70 6.06
N CYS A 67 -15.38 -6.20 5.75
CA CYS A 67 -15.89 -7.44 6.35
C CYS A 67 -15.04 -8.66 5.97
N VAL A 68 -14.65 -8.79 4.71
CA VAL A 68 -13.79 -9.88 4.23
C VAL A 68 -12.42 -9.81 4.94
N SER A 69 -11.81 -8.63 5.01
CA SER A 69 -10.53 -8.44 5.69
C SER A 69 -10.64 -8.77 7.19
N LEU A 70 -11.73 -8.38 7.84
CA LEU A 70 -11.98 -8.72 9.24
C LEU A 70 -12.07 -10.24 9.45
N LEU A 71 -12.79 -10.95 8.58
CA LEU A 71 -12.89 -12.41 8.65
C LEU A 71 -11.53 -13.10 8.53
N PHE A 72 -10.68 -12.63 7.62
CA PHE A 72 -9.31 -13.13 7.50
C PHE A 72 -8.45 -12.84 8.74
N SER A 73 -8.71 -11.74 9.47
CA SER A 73 -7.98 -11.41 10.71
C SER A 73 -8.14 -12.48 11.79
N PHE A 74 -9.23 -13.25 11.79
CA PHE A 74 -9.42 -14.35 12.75
C PHE A 74 -8.52 -15.57 12.50
N VAL A 75 -7.86 -15.65 11.33
CA VAL A 75 -6.91 -16.75 11.03
C VAL A 75 -5.65 -16.67 11.91
N GLY A 76 -5.38 -15.49 12.46
CA GLY A 76 -4.27 -15.27 13.38
C GLY A 76 -2.93 -15.01 12.67
N LEU A 77 -1.94 -14.56 13.45
CA LEU A 77 -0.65 -14.08 12.95
C LEU A 77 0.10 -15.08 12.05
N ARG A 78 0.02 -16.38 12.36
CA ARG A 78 0.70 -17.41 11.54
C ARG A 78 0.15 -17.50 10.12
N GLY A 79 -1.18 -17.40 9.98
CA GLY A 79 -1.83 -17.41 8.68
C GLY A 79 -1.48 -16.17 7.87
N VAL A 80 -1.43 -15.02 8.52
CA VAL A 80 -1.02 -13.75 7.92
C VAL A 80 0.40 -13.82 7.39
N LEU A 81 1.36 -14.25 8.19
CA LEU A 81 2.76 -14.38 7.78
C LEU A 81 2.92 -15.38 6.63
N LEU A 82 2.15 -16.47 6.63
CA LEU A 82 2.16 -17.42 5.52
C LEU A 82 1.58 -16.81 4.24
N TYR A 83 0.50 -16.06 4.36
CA TYR A 83 -0.10 -15.33 3.25
C TYR A 83 0.87 -14.28 2.68
N GLU A 84 1.45 -13.42 3.50
CA GLU A 84 2.40 -12.39 3.07
C GLU A 84 3.62 -12.98 2.38
N LYS A 85 4.08 -14.15 2.82
CA LYS A 85 5.21 -14.86 2.20
C LYS A 85 5.00 -15.15 0.71
N TYR A 86 3.75 -15.36 0.27
CA TYR A 86 3.42 -15.70 -1.11
C TYR A 86 2.69 -14.58 -1.86
N ALA A 87 1.93 -13.74 -1.17
CA ALA A 87 1.13 -12.69 -1.76
C ALA A 87 1.96 -11.65 -2.52
N TRP A 88 3.20 -11.38 -2.09
CA TRP A 88 4.08 -10.45 -2.77
C TRP A 88 4.42 -10.89 -4.20
N ILE A 89 4.51 -12.21 -4.47
CA ILE A 89 4.79 -12.75 -5.81
C ILE A 89 3.64 -12.40 -6.75
N LEU A 90 2.41 -12.66 -6.30
CA LEU A 90 1.19 -12.34 -7.06
C LEU A 90 1.10 -10.83 -7.32
N PHE A 91 1.33 -10.03 -6.28
CA PHE A 91 1.32 -8.58 -6.38
C PHE A 91 2.37 -8.07 -7.37
N PHE A 92 3.59 -8.60 -7.32
CA PHE A 92 4.67 -8.25 -8.23
C PHE A 92 4.33 -8.59 -9.68
N ILE A 93 3.75 -9.76 -9.95
CA ILE A 93 3.31 -10.16 -11.29
C ILE A 93 2.25 -9.18 -11.82
N ILE A 94 1.24 -8.85 -11.01
CA ILE A 94 0.19 -7.88 -11.39
C ILE A 94 0.81 -6.51 -11.72
N PHE A 95 1.73 -6.04 -10.88
CA PHE A 95 2.43 -4.77 -11.10
C PHE A 95 3.23 -4.77 -12.40
N MET A 96 3.94 -5.86 -12.70
CA MET A 96 4.69 -5.98 -13.95
C MET A 96 3.79 -5.98 -15.19
N ILE A 97 2.61 -6.59 -15.12
CA ILE A 97 1.62 -6.55 -16.20
C ILE A 97 1.14 -5.10 -16.41
N ILE A 98 0.72 -4.41 -15.35
CA ILE A 98 0.27 -3.02 -15.43
C ILE A 98 1.42 -2.13 -15.95
N TYR A 99 2.65 -2.38 -15.51
CA TYR A 99 3.82 -1.64 -15.96
C TYR A 99 4.06 -1.82 -17.48
N GLY A 100 3.94 -3.04 -17.98
CA GLY A 100 4.06 -3.35 -19.42
C GLY A 100 3.03 -2.59 -20.27
N GLU A 101 1.79 -2.47 -19.79
CA GLU A 101 0.72 -1.78 -20.50
C GLU A 101 0.79 -0.25 -20.36
N ALA A 102 1.25 0.27 -19.22
CA ALA A 102 1.22 1.70 -18.92
C ALA A 102 2.51 2.44 -19.30
N ALA A 103 3.69 1.81 -19.12
CA ALA A 103 4.96 2.51 -19.20
C ALA A 103 5.27 3.06 -20.60
N HIS A 104 4.89 2.34 -21.66
CA HIS A 104 5.14 2.78 -23.03
C HIS A 104 4.27 3.97 -23.46
N ARG A 105 3.19 4.27 -22.71
CA ARG A 105 2.31 5.42 -22.93
C ARG A 105 2.64 6.62 -22.04
N ALA A 106 3.66 6.48 -21.18
CA ALA A 106 4.07 7.57 -20.30
C ALA A 106 4.72 8.71 -21.08
N ASN A 107 4.21 9.92 -20.90
CA ASN A 107 4.80 11.13 -21.49
C ASN A 107 5.78 11.76 -20.50
N LEU A 108 7.08 11.52 -20.70
CA LEU A 108 8.13 12.10 -19.86
C LEU A 108 8.47 13.56 -20.24
N ALA A 109 7.97 14.04 -21.38
CA ALA A 109 8.22 15.38 -21.87
C ALA A 109 7.13 16.39 -21.51
N ASP A 110 6.11 15.95 -20.79
CA ASP A 110 4.96 16.80 -20.41
C ASP A 110 5.42 17.96 -19.51
N PRO A 111 5.21 19.22 -19.91
CA PRO A 111 5.64 20.36 -19.12
C PRO A 111 4.81 20.43 -17.82
N PRO A 112 5.39 20.87 -16.70
CA PRO A 112 4.65 20.98 -15.46
C PRO A 112 3.47 21.94 -15.60
N SER A 113 2.27 21.45 -15.27
CA SER A 113 1.00 22.19 -15.36
C SER A 113 0.97 23.44 -14.48
N VAL A 114 1.76 23.45 -13.40
CA VAL A 114 1.87 24.56 -12.45
C VAL A 114 3.30 25.00 -12.23
N LYS A 115 3.48 26.30 -11.97
CA LYS A 115 4.80 26.94 -11.78
C LYS A 115 4.89 27.61 -10.39
N GLY A 116 6.11 27.96 -9.99
CA GLY A 116 6.38 28.75 -8.78
C GLY A 116 6.05 27.99 -7.49
N LEU A 117 5.48 28.71 -6.52
CA LEU A 117 5.24 28.22 -5.16
C LEU A 117 4.29 27.01 -5.13
N THR A 118 3.29 26.98 -6.00
CA THR A 118 2.32 25.87 -6.12
C THR A 118 3.02 24.58 -6.53
N ARG A 119 3.99 24.63 -7.44
CA ARG A 119 4.80 23.47 -7.83
C ARG A 119 5.62 22.95 -6.65
N SER A 120 6.26 23.85 -5.90
CA SER A 120 7.01 23.47 -4.69
C SER A 120 6.11 22.80 -3.64
N GLY A 121 4.89 23.31 -3.46
CA GLY A 121 3.90 22.72 -2.58
C GLY A 121 3.49 21.30 -3.00
N GLN A 122 3.27 21.06 -4.31
CA GLN A 122 2.95 19.73 -4.83
C GLN A 122 4.11 18.74 -4.64
N VAL A 123 5.36 19.18 -4.88
CA VAL A 123 6.54 18.33 -4.65
C VAL A 123 6.68 17.98 -3.18
N LEU A 124 6.50 18.93 -2.27
CA LEU A 124 6.53 18.68 -0.82
C LEU A 124 5.40 17.75 -0.37
N SER A 125 4.21 17.89 -0.93
CA SER A 125 3.07 17.02 -0.66
C SER A 125 3.38 15.58 -1.09
N LEU A 126 3.90 15.38 -2.31
CA LEU A 126 4.32 14.06 -2.79
C LEU A 126 5.41 13.47 -1.89
N PHE A 127 6.42 14.26 -1.54
CA PHE A 127 7.48 13.83 -0.63
C PHE A 127 6.92 13.38 0.73
N SER A 128 5.97 14.14 1.28
CA SER A 128 5.32 13.81 2.56
C SER A 128 4.55 12.49 2.50
N VAL A 129 3.84 12.23 1.40
CA VAL A 129 3.12 10.96 1.19
C VAL A 129 4.08 9.78 1.10
N VAL A 130 5.15 9.91 0.29
CA VAL A 130 6.18 8.85 0.14
C VAL A 130 6.90 8.59 1.46
N TYR A 131 7.31 9.66 2.16
CA TYR A 131 7.95 9.55 3.47
C TYR A 131 7.01 8.90 4.50
N GLY A 132 5.75 9.37 4.59
CA GLY A 132 4.75 8.83 5.51
C GLY A 132 4.47 7.36 5.28
N SER A 133 4.37 6.92 4.02
CA SER A 133 4.14 5.50 3.69
C SER A 133 5.28 4.58 4.14
N SER A 134 6.52 5.06 4.14
CA SER A 134 7.69 4.29 4.57
C SER A 134 7.95 4.43 6.08
N ALA A 135 7.78 5.65 6.63
CA ALA A 135 8.04 5.93 8.04
C ALA A 135 7.06 5.23 8.98
N SER A 136 5.82 5.01 8.53
CA SER A 136 4.80 4.28 9.30
C SER A 136 5.23 2.86 9.70
N TRP A 137 6.05 2.20 8.88
CA TRP A 137 6.61 0.90 9.22
C TRP A 137 7.52 0.92 10.45
N SER A 138 8.12 2.04 10.78
CA SER A 138 9.00 2.16 11.95
C SER A 138 8.27 1.91 13.27
N SER A 139 6.96 2.15 13.31
CA SER A 139 6.14 1.98 14.51
C SER A 139 5.81 0.52 14.85
N ILE A 140 5.89 -0.40 13.87
CA ILE A 140 5.49 -1.81 14.00
C ILE A 140 6.61 -2.80 13.63
N VAL A 141 7.72 -2.35 13.08
CA VAL A 141 8.75 -3.22 12.51
C VAL A 141 9.32 -4.23 13.50
N SER A 142 9.47 -3.88 14.78
CA SER A 142 9.96 -4.82 15.80
C SER A 142 8.97 -5.94 16.09
N ASP A 143 7.68 -5.75 15.84
CA ASP A 143 6.64 -6.76 16.06
C ASP A 143 6.79 -7.94 15.09
N PHE A 144 7.30 -7.69 13.89
CA PHE A 144 7.67 -8.74 12.93
C PHE A 144 9.02 -9.39 13.29
N TYR A 145 9.98 -8.60 13.74
CA TYR A 145 11.33 -9.08 13.96
C TYR A 145 11.54 -9.80 15.30
N VAL A 146 10.58 -9.71 16.20
CA VAL A 146 10.62 -10.47 17.47
C VAL A 146 10.69 -11.99 17.25
N HIS A 147 10.21 -12.44 16.07
CA HIS A 147 10.22 -13.86 15.69
C HIS A 147 11.54 -14.33 15.06
N TYR A 148 12.51 -13.44 14.85
CA TYR A 148 13.82 -13.80 14.30
C TYR A 148 14.77 -14.33 15.39
N PRO A 149 15.69 -15.26 15.04
CA PRO A 149 16.70 -15.74 15.96
C PRO A 149 17.53 -14.57 16.55
N VAL A 150 17.83 -14.67 17.85
CA VAL A 150 18.58 -13.62 18.60
C VAL A 150 19.94 -13.31 17.96
N ASN A 151 20.58 -14.32 17.35
CA ASN A 151 21.89 -14.20 16.71
C ASN A 151 21.84 -13.63 15.28
N THR A 152 20.68 -13.12 14.82
CA THR A 152 20.56 -12.56 13.47
C THR A 152 21.44 -11.30 13.34
N PRO A 153 22.36 -11.23 12.36
CA PRO A 153 23.25 -10.09 12.18
C PRO A 153 22.45 -8.81 11.92
N LYS A 154 22.72 -7.76 12.70
CA LYS A 154 22.00 -6.47 12.61
C LYS A 154 22.03 -5.86 11.21
N ILE A 155 23.17 -6.02 10.50
CA ILE A 155 23.33 -5.50 9.14
C ILE A 155 22.41 -6.20 8.13
N LYS A 156 22.20 -7.52 8.30
CA LYS A 156 21.24 -8.25 7.43
C LYS A 156 19.82 -7.75 7.63
N VAL A 157 19.39 -7.57 8.89
CA VAL A 157 18.06 -7.02 9.19
C VAL A 157 17.92 -5.64 8.59
N PHE A 158 18.90 -4.77 8.76
CA PHE A 158 18.89 -3.42 8.19
C PHE A 158 18.79 -3.42 6.66
N LEU A 159 19.66 -4.17 5.99
CA LEU A 159 19.70 -4.22 4.53
C LEU A 159 18.40 -4.80 3.95
N TYR A 160 17.93 -5.94 4.48
CA TYR A 160 16.70 -6.56 3.96
C TYR A 160 15.46 -5.70 4.21
N THR A 161 15.39 -5.02 5.36
CA THR A 161 14.29 -4.08 5.63
C THR A 161 14.34 -2.89 4.68
N THR A 162 15.50 -2.25 4.56
CA THR A 162 15.65 -1.06 3.73
C THR A 162 15.38 -1.39 2.26
N LEU A 163 15.98 -2.45 1.72
CA LEU A 163 15.75 -2.87 0.33
C LEU A 163 14.31 -3.35 0.11
N GLY A 164 13.77 -4.13 1.06
CA GLY A 164 12.42 -4.67 0.98
C GLY A 164 11.33 -3.60 1.01
N ILE A 165 11.56 -2.45 1.65
CA ILE A 165 10.64 -1.32 1.64
C ILE A 165 10.93 -0.42 0.42
N THR A 166 12.18 -0.09 0.16
CA THR A 166 12.55 0.90 -0.86
C THR A 166 12.24 0.41 -2.27
N ILE A 167 12.61 -0.81 -2.62
CA ILE A 167 12.45 -1.32 -3.99
C ILE A 167 10.97 -1.38 -4.41
N PRO A 168 10.06 -2.03 -3.66
CA PRO A 168 8.65 -2.06 -4.03
C PRO A 168 8.00 -0.67 -4.03
N THR A 169 8.36 0.19 -3.07
CA THR A 169 7.85 1.57 -3.02
C THR A 169 8.27 2.36 -4.25
N CYS A 170 9.54 2.30 -4.65
CA CYS A 170 10.02 2.97 -5.87
C CYS A 170 9.31 2.45 -7.12
N ILE A 171 9.15 1.13 -7.27
CA ILE A 171 8.44 0.53 -8.41
C ILE A 171 6.98 1.02 -8.44
N GLY A 172 6.28 1.00 -7.31
CA GLY A 172 4.89 1.45 -7.22
C GLY A 172 4.71 2.93 -7.51
N MET A 173 5.59 3.78 -6.97
CA MET A 173 5.53 5.23 -7.18
C MET A 173 5.86 5.62 -8.63
N LEU A 174 6.85 4.96 -9.24
CA LEU A 174 7.18 5.16 -10.66
C LEU A 174 6.01 4.74 -11.56
N LEU A 175 5.35 3.61 -11.27
CA LEU A 175 4.16 3.20 -12.01
C LEU A 175 3.05 4.24 -11.91
N GLY A 176 2.78 4.74 -10.71
CA GLY A 176 1.79 5.80 -10.51
C GLY A 176 2.12 7.07 -11.28
N ALA A 177 3.39 7.47 -11.31
CA ALA A 177 3.85 8.62 -12.10
C ALA A 177 3.70 8.39 -13.62
N CYS A 178 4.02 7.18 -14.11
CA CYS A 178 3.80 6.81 -15.52
C CYS A 178 2.32 6.89 -15.91
N ILE A 179 1.42 6.34 -15.09
CA ILE A 179 -0.02 6.40 -15.34
C ILE A 179 -0.50 7.85 -15.33
N ALA A 180 -0.09 8.64 -14.32
CA ALA A 180 -0.48 10.04 -14.21
C ALA A 180 -0.02 10.89 -15.40
N SER A 181 1.20 10.66 -15.90
CA SER A 181 1.70 11.37 -17.09
C SER A 181 1.00 10.96 -18.39
N ALA A 182 0.52 9.73 -18.47
CA ALA A 182 -0.20 9.22 -19.63
C ALA A 182 -1.67 9.71 -19.71
N LEU A 183 -2.24 10.23 -18.62
CA LEU A 183 -3.62 10.75 -18.61
C LEU A 183 -3.81 11.95 -19.54
N SER A 184 -2.78 12.78 -19.72
CA SER A 184 -2.83 13.96 -20.58
C SER A 184 -2.99 13.62 -22.07
N GLU A 185 -2.49 12.47 -22.49
CA GLU A 185 -2.50 12.04 -23.90
C GLU A 185 -3.58 11.01 -24.22
N ASN A 186 -4.15 10.36 -23.20
CA ASN A 186 -5.15 9.31 -23.37
C ASN A 186 -6.51 9.74 -22.82
N PRO A 187 -7.42 10.27 -23.66
CA PRO A 187 -8.72 10.76 -23.22
C PRO A 187 -9.59 9.66 -22.59
N GLU A 188 -9.43 8.39 -23.00
CA GLU A 188 -10.12 7.26 -22.39
C GLU A 188 -9.70 7.04 -20.93
N TRP A 189 -8.40 7.15 -20.64
CA TRP A 189 -7.88 7.03 -19.28
C TRP A 189 -8.24 8.23 -18.42
N ALA A 190 -8.25 9.43 -19.02
CA ALA A 190 -8.71 10.64 -18.35
C ALA A 190 -10.18 10.56 -17.94
N ALA A 191 -11.05 10.09 -18.85
CA ALA A 191 -12.46 9.85 -18.53
C ALA A 191 -12.64 8.75 -17.46
N ALA A 192 -11.86 7.68 -17.53
CA ALA A 192 -11.89 6.63 -16.53
C ALA A 192 -11.41 7.13 -15.14
N TYR A 193 -10.51 8.10 -15.10
CA TYR A 193 -10.01 8.70 -13.86
C TYR A 193 -11.11 9.42 -13.05
N GLU A 194 -12.11 9.97 -13.72
CA GLU A 194 -13.29 10.56 -13.05
C GLU A 194 -14.09 9.51 -12.26
N GLY A 195 -14.10 8.26 -12.72
CA GLY A 195 -14.68 7.12 -12.01
C GLY A 195 -13.81 6.54 -10.89
N GLY A 196 -12.56 7.02 -10.78
CA GLY A 196 -11.59 6.60 -9.77
C GLY A 196 -10.53 5.64 -10.29
N MET A 197 -9.52 5.39 -9.44
CA MET A 197 -8.34 4.60 -9.81
C MET A 197 -8.68 3.16 -10.28
N GLY A 198 -9.75 2.56 -9.78
CA GLY A 198 -10.19 1.23 -10.21
C GLY A 198 -10.60 1.20 -11.69
N GLU A 199 -11.32 2.22 -12.17
CA GLU A 199 -11.72 2.35 -13.56
C GLU A 199 -10.51 2.61 -14.47
N VAL A 200 -9.54 3.42 -14.01
CA VAL A 200 -8.29 3.65 -14.75
C VAL A 200 -7.52 2.33 -14.95
N LEU A 201 -7.33 1.55 -13.90
CA LEU A 201 -6.64 0.27 -13.99
C LEU A 201 -7.37 -0.72 -14.90
N LYS A 202 -8.70 -0.69 -14.90
CA LYS A 202 -9.54 -1.49 -15.80
C LYS A 202 -9.38 -1.05 -17.26
N ALA A 203 -9.23 0.26 -17.52
CA ALA A 203 -9.02 0.81 -18.86
C ALA A 203 -7.61 0.54 -19.40
N ILE A 204 -6.60 0.45 -18.52
CA ILE A 204 -5.20 0.16 -18.89
C ILE A 204 -5.06 -1.29 -19.36
N ILE A 205 -5.69 -2.23 -18.67
CA ILE A 205 -5.46 -3.67 -18.89
C ILE A 205 -6.44 -4.21 -19.94
N TYR A 206 -5.90 -4.81 -21.00
CA TYR A 206 -6.68 -5.46 -22.03
C TYR A 206 -6.44 -6.99 -22.02
N PRO A 207 -7.45 -7.86 -22.25
CA PRO A 207 -8.89 -7.59 -22.39
C PRO A 207 -9.60 -7.29 -21.06
N THR A 208 -10.77 -6.66 -21.13
CA THR A 208 -11.53 -6.20 -19.94
C THR A 208 -11.86 -7.31 -18.94
N GLY A 209 -12.09 -8.54 -19.40
CA GLY A 209 -12.31 -9.70 -18.53
C GLY A 209 -11.08 -10.04 -17.69
N PHE A 210 -9.90 -9.95 -18.28
CA PHE A 210 -8.63 -10.16 -17.61
C PHE A 210 -8.33 -9.01 -16.63
N ALA A 211 -8.64 -7.76 -17.00
CA ALA A 211 -8.54 -6.61 -16.12
C ALA A 211 -9.35 -6.80 -14.82
N LYS A 212 -10.61 -7.22 -14.95
CA LYS A 212 -11.48 -7.51 -13.79
C LYS A 212 -10.89 -8.60 -12.89
N PHE A 213 -10.39 -9.67 -13.47
CA PHE A 213 -9.74 -10.76 -12.72
C PHE A 213 -8.51 -10.26 -11.95
N LEU A 214 -7.64 -9.48 -12.60
CA LEU A 214 -6.46 -8.91 -11.95
C LEU A 214 -6.82 -7.91 -10.85
N LEU A 215 -7.85 -7.08 -11.04
CA LEU A 215 -8.33 -6.16 -10.02
C LEU A 215 -8.86 -6.89 -8.78
N VAL A 216 -9.61 -7.97 -8.95
CA VAL A 216 -10.05 -8.80 -7.81
C VAL A 216 -8.85 -9.39 -7.07
N LEU A 217 -7.86 -9.93 -7.79
CA LEU A 217 -6.64 -10.45 -7.18
C LEU A 217 -5.85 -9.36 -6.45
N LEU A 218 -5.79 -8.15 -7.00
CA LEU A 218 -5.13 -7.01 -6.40
C LEU A 218 -5.83 -6.56 -5.11
N VAL A 219 -7.16 -6.53 -5.09
CA VAL A 219 -7.94 -6.26 -3.87
C VAL A 219 -7.67 -7.32 -2.81
N LEU A 220 -7.72 -8.59 -3.18
CA LEU A 220 -7.45 -9.70 -2.25
C LEU A 220 -6.02 -9.67 -1.73
N SER A 221 -5.02 -9.37 -2.57
CA SER A 221 -3.62 -9.35 -2.16
C SER A 221 -3.22 -8.08 -1.39
N GLY A 222 -3.74 -6.92 -1.76
CA GLY A 222 -3.32 -5.63 -1.22
C GLY A 222 -4.08 -5.18 0.03
N SER A 223 -5.40 -5.37 0.08
CA SER A 223 -6.21 -4.92 1.22
C SER A 223 -6.12 -5.85 2.42
N MET A 224 -5.87 -7.15 2.21
CA MET A 224 -5.75 -8.09 3.34
C MET A 224 -4.50 -7.86 4.18
N SER A 225 -3.36 -7.63 3.57
CA SER A 225 -2.08 -7.50 4.26
C SER A 225 -2.05 -6.35 5.29
N ARG A 226 -2.74 -5.25 5.04
CA ARG A 226 -2.73 -4.09 5.93
C ARG A 226 -3.74 -4.13 7.06
N VAL A 227 -4.88 -4.76 6.87
CA VAL A 227 -5.89 -4.90 7.94
C VAL A 227 -5.42 -5.85 9.05
N PHE A 228 -4.48 -6.73 8.75
CA PHE A 228 -3.90 -7.65 9.73
C PHE A 228 -2.93 -7.00 10.72
N CYS A 229 -2.45 -5.80 10.46
CA CYS A 229 -1.52 -5.09 11.35
C CYS A 229 -2.21 -4.38 12.52
N ILE A 230 -3.54 -4.39 12.58
CA ILE A 230 -4.36 -3.82 13.65
C ILE A 230 -4.62 -4.87 14.72
#